data_8b78b1c3777549704c1ddbcc4cccb5a4
#
_entry.id   8b78b1c3777549704c1ddbcc4cccb5a4
#
_cell.length_a   1.000
_cell.length_b   1.000
_cell.length_c   1.000
_cell.angle_alpha   90.00
_cell.angle_beta   90.00
_cell.angle_gamma   90.00
#
_symmetry.space_group_name_H-M   'P 1'
#
loop_
_entity.id
_entity.type
_entity.pdbx_description
1 polymer ?
#
loop_
_entity_poly.entity_id
_entity_poly.type
_entity_poly.pdbx_seq_one_letter_code
_entity_poly.pdbx_strand_id
1 'polypeptide(L)'
;MVKVELLTSPGCQKCAAAQDSIRELIASFGSDQVTLRDVDVLDELDYAVSLGVLTIPAIAIDGALVFTSLPTTDALRAELAKHLRLGGGK
;
A
#
# COMPACT_ATOMS: atom_id res chain seq x y z
N MET A 1 3.34 1.28 14.38
CA MET A 1 2.61 0.47 13.37
C MET A 1 2.55 1.21 12.04
N VAL A 2 2.86 0.55 10.97
CA VAL A 2 2.84 1.12 9.62
C VAL A 2 1.54 0.73 8.93
N LYS A 3 0.85 1.71 8.37
CA LYS A 3 -0.38 1.47 7.62
C LYS A 3 -0.08 1.48 6.13
N VAL A 4 -0.35 0.39 5.46
CA VAL A 4 -0.19 0.28 4.01
C VAL A 4 -1.56 0.23 3.38
N GLU A 5 -1.78 1.07 2.38
CA GLU A 5 -3.03 1.11 1.65
C GLU A 5 -2.77 0.82 0.19
N LEU A 6 -3.41 -0.20 -0.33
CA LEU A 6 -3.32 -0.57 -1.74
C LEU A 6 -4.55 -0.01 -2.46
N LEU A 7 -4.33 0.91 -3.36
CA LEU A 7 -5.40 1.59 -4.08
C LEU A 7 -5.65 0.88 -5.40
N THR A 8 -6.87 0.41 -5.57
CA THR A 8 -7.28 -0.41 -6.71
C THR A 8 -8.63 0.05 -7.23
N SER A 9 -9.10 -0.57 -8.31
CA SER A 9 -10.46 -0.36 -8.79
C SER A 9 -11.05 -1.69 -9.25
N PRO A 10 -12.38 -1.79 -9.34
CA PRO A 10 -13.03 -2.99 -9.87
C PRO A 10 -12.57 -3.26 -11.31
N GLY A 11 -12.38 -4.54 -11.63
CA GLY A 11 -11.95 -4.95 -12.95
C GLY A 11 -10.48 -4.80 -13.25
N CYS A 12 -9.69 -4.37 -12.29
CA CYS A 12 -8.24 -4.23 -12.46
C CYS A 12 -7.56 -5.59 -12.26
N GLN A 13 -7.10 -6.21 -13.35
CA GLN A 13 -6.44 -7.51 -13.26
C GLN A 13 -5.07 -7.42 -12.58
N LYS A 14 -4.34 -6.35 -12.87
CA LYS A 14 -3.05 -6.13 -12.22
C LYS A 14 -3.19 -5.93 -10.72
N CYS A 15 -4.29 -5.34 -10.30
CA CYS A 15 -4.54 -5.12 -8.88
C CYS A 15 -4.72 -6.44 -8.12
N ALA A 16 -5.37 -7.42 -8.72
CA ALA A 16 -5.57 -8.71 -8.07
C ALA A 16 -4.24 -9.41 -7.79
N ALA A 17 -3.35 -9.43 -8.77
CA ALA A 17 -2.03 -10.03 -8.59
C ALA A 17 -1.22 -9.24 -7.55
N ALA A 18 -1.32 -7.92 -7.58
CA ALA A 18 -0.63 -7.07 -6.62
C ALA A 18 -1.12 -7.31 -5.19
N GLN A 19 -2.42 -7.50 -5.02
CA GLN A 19 -2.99 -7.76 -3.69
C GLN A 19 -2.40 -9.01 -3.07
N ASP A 20 -2.27 -10.08 -3.83
CA ASP A 20 -1.71 -11.34 -3.32
C ASP A 20 -0.25 -11.17 -2.90
N SER A 21 0.56 -10.57 -3.76
CA SER A 21 1.98 -10.37 -3.49
C SER A 21 2.22 -9.47 -2.29
N ILE A 22 1.47 -8.38 -2.21
CA ILE A 22 1.62 -7.42 -1.13
C ILE A 22 1.12 -8.00 0.18
N ARG A 23 0.02 -8.76 0.14
CA ARG A 23 -0.52 -9.41 1.33
C ARG A 23 0.48 -10.40 1.92
N GLU A 24 1.15 -11.19 1.07
CA GLU A 24 2.18 -12.11 1.52
C GLU A 24 3.35 -11.38 2.15
N LEU A 25 3.80 -10.30 1.52
CA LEU A 25 4.90 -9.52 2.03
C LEU A 25 4.57 -8.93 3.41
N ILE A 26 3.38 -8.37 3.54
CA ILE A 26 2.96 -7.76 4.79
C ILE A 26 2.81 -8.80 5.89
N ALA A 27 2.32 -9.99 5.54
CA ALA A 27 2.23 -11.08 6.51
C ALA A 27 3.61 -11.47 7.06
N SER A 28 4.66 -11.32 6.25
CA SER A 28 6.02 -11.64 6.70
C SER A 28 6.55 -10.64 7.73
N PHE A 29 6.01 -9.42 7.77
CA PHE A 29 6.39 -8.45 8.79
C PHE A 29 5.61 -8.60 10.09
N GLY A 30 4.47 -9.28 10.05
CA GLY A 30 3.62 -9.44 11.21
C GLY A 30 2.54 -8.37 11.31
N SER A 31 1.34 -8.79 11.72
CA SER A 31 0.18 -7.89 11.76
C SER A 31 0.28 -6.84 12.86
N ASP A 32 1.14 -7.02 13.84
CA ASP A 32 1.37 -6.01 14.89
C ASP A 32 2.31 -4.90 14.46
N GLN A 33 2.99 -5.04 13.34
CA GLN A 33 3.93 -4.02 12.85
C GLN A 33 3.43 -3.32 11.61
N VAL A 34 2.78 -4.06 10.72
CA VAL A 34 2.30 -3.54 9.44
C VAL A 34 0.88 -4.03 9.21
N THR A 35 0.00 -3.11 8.83
CA THR A 35 -1.37 -3.44 8.47
C THR A 35 -1.60 -3.11 7.01
N LEU A 36 -2.45 -3.88 6.35
CA LEU A 36 -2.82 -3.65 4.96
C LEU A 36 -4.32 -3.37 4.87
N ARG A 37 -4.64 -2.34 4.11
CA ARG A 37 -6.02 -2.00 3.80
C ARG A 37 -6.16 -1.89 2.29
N ASP A 38 -7.17 -2.55 1.73
CA ASP A 38 -7.51 -2.39 0.33
C ASP A 38 -8.44 -1.19 0.18
N VAL A 39 -8.08 -0.26 -0.67
CA VAL A 39 -8.88 0.95 -0.92
C VAL A 39 -9.38 0.91 -2.35
N ASP A 40 -10.70 0.92 -2.51
CA ASP A 40 -11.33 1.02 -3.82
C ASP A 40 -11.44 2.50 -4.16
N VAL A 41 -10.75 2.93 -5.21
CA VAL A 41 -10.69 4.34 -5.57
C VAL A 41 -12.06 4.89 -6.00
N LEU A 42 -12.98 4.02 -6.44
CA LEU A 42 -14.32 4.45 -6.79
C LEU A 42 -15.20 4.67 -5.56
N ASP A 43 -15.03 3.83 -4.53
CA ASP A 43 -15.76 3.98 -3.28
C ASP A 43 -15.22 5.12 -2.43
N GLU A 44 -13.92 5.35 -2.48
CA GLU A 44 -13.25 6.36 -1.67
C GLU A 44 -12.55 7.37 -2.57
N LEU A 45 -13.29 7.91 -3.53
CA LEU A 45 -12.75 8.79 -4.54
C LEU A 45 -12.12 10.05 -3.93
N ASP A 46 -12.79 10.65 -2.96
CA ASP A 46 -12.27 11.86 -2.32
C ASP A 46 -10.94 11.60 -1.63
N TYR A 47 -10.83 10.45 -0.98
CA TYR A 47 -9.60 10.06 -0.32
C TYR A 47 -8.48 9.83 -1.34
N ALA A 48 -8.78 9.11 -2.42
CA ALA A 48 -7.80 8.84 -3.47
C ALA A 48 -7.31 10.15 -4.10
N VAL A 49 -8.21 11.09 -4.35
CA VAL A 49 -7.86 12.39 -4.90
C VAL A 49 -6.98 13.17 -3.93
N SER A 50 -7.29 13.11 -2.64
CA SER A 50 -6.51 13.82 -1.63
C SER A 50 -5.09 13.27 -1.52
N LEU A 51 -4.89 11.98 -1.83
CA LEU A 51 -3.55 11.37 -1.86
C LEU A 51 -2.78 11.73 -3.12
N GLY A 52 -3.47 12.17 -4.17
CA GLY A 52 -2.84 12.46 -5.44
C GLY A 52 -2.74 11.25 -6.37
N VAL A 53 -3.61 10.25 -6.19
CA VAL A 53 -3.59 9.04 -7.00
C VAL A 53 -4.06 9.36 -8.41
N LEU A 54 -3.21 9.08 -9.40
CA LEU A 54 -3.52 9.26 -10.80
C LEU A 54 -3.60 7.94 -11.57
N THR A 55 -2.94 6.93 -11.06
CA THR A 55 -2.89 5.60 -11.69
C THR A 55 -3.06 4.53 -10.62
N ILE A 56 -3.53 3.38 -11.02
CA ILE A 56 -3.67 2.20 -10.15
C ILE A 56 -3.00 1.00 -10.80
N PRO A 57 -2.53 0.04 -10.02
CA PRO A 57 -2.47 0.04 -8.56
C PRO A 57 -1.48 1.09 -8.03
N ALA A 58 -1.81 1.65 -6.87
CA ALA A 58 -0.92 2.58 -6.19
C ALA A 58 -0.84 2.18 -4.72
N ILE A 59 0.23 2.59 -4.05
CA ILE A 59 0.44 2.24 -2.65
C ILE A 59 0.71 3.50 -1.85
N ALA A 60 -0.07 3.67 -0.79
CA ALA A 60 0.14 4.71 0.20
C ALA A 60 0.62 4.08 1.49
N ILE A 61 1.52 4.75 2.17
CA ILE A 61 2.06 4.30 3.45
C ILE A 61 1.91 5.45 4.44
N ASP A 62 1.26 5.16 5.56
CA ASP A 62 1.01 6.13 6.64
C ASP A 62 0.35 7.42 6.15
N GLY A 63 -0.58 7.27 5.20
CA GLY A 63 -1.35 8.39 4.70
C GLY A 63 -0.68 9.21 3.61
N ALA A 64 0.44 8.73 3.08
CA ALA A 64 1.15 9.41 2.00
C ALA A 64 1.35 8.47 0.81
N LEU A 65 1.12 8.98 -0.39
CA LEU A 65 1.33 8.19 -1.60
C LEU A 65 2.82 7.98 -1.82
N VAL A 66 3.25 6.72 -1.82
CA VAL A 66 4.66 6.36 -1.94
C VAL A 66 4.97 5.77 -3.30
N PHE A 67 4.11 4.86 -3.78
CA PHE A 67 4.30 4.24 -5.09
C PHE A 67 3.12 4.57 -5.99
N THR A 68 3.41 5.15 -7.14
CA THR A 68 2.40 5.47 -8.13
C THR A 68 2.22 4.36 -9.16
N SER A 69 3.03 3.33 -9.07
CA SER A 69 2.91 2.11 -9.86
C SER A 69 3.30 0.93 -8.99
N LEU A 70 3.05 -0.27 -9.47
CA LEU A 70 3.35 -1.47 -8.68
C LEU A 70 4.86 -1.62 -8.49
N PRO A 71 5.36 -1.58 -7.25
CA PRO A 71 6.78 -1.77 -6.99
C PRO A 71 7.16 -3.25 -7.03
N THR A 72 8.46 -3.52 -7.12
CA THR A 72 8.95 -4.87 -6.89
C THR A 72 8.80 -5.21 -5.40
N THR A 73 8.79 -6.50 -5.10
CA THR A 73 8.71 -6.97 -3.71
C THR A 73 9.86 -6.40 -2.88
N ASP A 74 11.06 -6.38 -3.45
CA ASP A 74 12.23 -5.86 -2.74
C ASP A 74 12.12 -4.36 -2.46
N ALA A 75 11.61 -3.59 -3.41
CA ALA A 75 11.44 -2.16 -3.24
C ALA A 75 10.42 -1.86 -2.14
N LEU A 76 9.30 -2.58 -2.13
CA LEU A 76 8.28 -2.41 -1.11
C LEU A 76 8.80 -2.83 0.26
N ARG A 77 9.52 -3.95 0.33
CA ARG A 77 10.10 -4.43 1.59
C ARG A 77 11.06 -3.39 2.17
N ALA A 78 11.91 -2.82 1.32
CA ALA A 78 12.86 -1.81 1.76
C ALA A 78 12.16 -0.56 2.30
N GLU A 79 11.09 -0.14 1.63
CA GLU A 79 10.32 1.02 2.05
C GLU A 79 9.61 0.75 3.38
N LEU A 80 9.03 -0.42 3.56
CA LEU A 80 8.38 -0.78 4.82
C LEU A 80 9.37 -0.85 5.96
N ALA A 81 10.54 -1.45 5.71
CA ALA A 81 11.59 -1.51 6.73
C ALA A 81 12.06 -0.11 7.15
N LYS A 82 12.17 0.79 6.20
CA LYS A 82 12.51 2.17 6.47
C LYS A 82 11.47 2.85 7.35
N HIS A 83 10.18 2.66 7.04
CA HIS A 83 9.11 3.25 7.84
C HIS A 83 9.06 2.67 9.24
N LEU A 84 9.32 1.38 9.41
CA LEU A 84 9.38 0.76 10.73
C LEU A 84 10.49 1.33 11.57
N ARG A 85 11.65 1.59 10.97
CA ARG A 85 12.79 2.17 11.71
C ARG A 85 12.56 3.63 12.07
N LEU A 86 11.95 4.40 11.16
CA LEU A 86 11.80 5.84 11.36
C LEU A 86 10.58 6.19 12.18
N GLY A 87 9.47 5.52 11.93
CA GLY A 87 8.19 5.91 12.49
C GLY A 87 7.56 4.90 13.43
N GLY A 88 8.00 3.66 13.37
CA GLY A 88 7.36 2.59 14.12
C GLY A 88 7.41 2.76 15.62
N GLY A 89 8.34 3.53 16.10
CA GLY A 89 8.48 3.78 17.53
C GLY A 89 7.69 4.96 18.05
N LYS A 90 6.94 5.57 17.22
CA LYS A 90 6.23 6.78 17.62
C LYS A 90 4.82 6.56 17.96
#